data_b89d028585854bbe1195309a5c08e2aa
#
_entry.id   b89d028585854bbe1195309a5c08e2aa
#
_cell.length_a   1.000
_cell.length_b   1.000
_cell.length_c   1.000
_cell.angle_alpha   90.00
_cell.angle_beta   90.00
_cell.angle_gamma   90.00
#
_symmetry.space_group_name_H-M   'P 1'
#
loop_
_entity.id
_entity.type
_entity.pdbx_description
1 polymer ?
#
loop_
_entity_poly.entity_id
_entity_poly.type
_entity_poly.pdbx_seq_one_letter_code
_entity_poly.pdbx_strand_id
1 'polypeptide(L)'
;MSFDYIRVEEILAIHADQIERYGGAEGIRDPGLLEAALFRPQTGYYPTLIDEAAALWESLSQNHPFVDCNKRTAFAATYVFLAINGLDIIATDD
;
A
#
# COMPACT_ATOMS: atom_id res chain seq x y z
N MET A 1 0.86 -11.03 18.17
CA MET A 1 0.63 -11.66 16.89
C MET A 1 0.89 -10.67 15.76
N SER A 2 1.72 -11.03 14.81
CA SER A 2 2.06 -10.12 13.75
C SER A 2 1.37 -10.54 12.45
N PHE A 3 1.19 -9.56 11.57
CA PHE A 3 0.65 -9.79 10.24
C PHE A 3 1.79 -9.83 9.24
N ASP A 4 1.49 -10.21 8.01
CA ASP A 4 2.42 -10.11 6.91
C ASP A 4 2.34 -8.70 6.34
N TYR A 5 3.50 -8.10 6.06
CA TYR A 5 3.56 -6.71 5.63
C TYR A 5 4.12 -6.60 4.22
N ILE A 6 3.72 -5.53 3.53
CA ILE A 6 4.21 -5.25 2.18
C ILE A 6 5.66 -4.81 2.26
N ARG A 7 6.53 -5.44 1.49
CA ARG A 7 7.96 -5.08 1.44
C ARG A 7 8.21 -4.11 0.30
N VAL A 8 9.39 -3.49 0.33
CA VAL A 8 9.74 -2.48 -0.67
C VAL A 8 9.65 -3.05 -2.09
N GLU A 9 10.22 -4.23 -2.31
CA GLU A 9 10.18 -4.82 -3.65
C GLU A 9 8.76 -5.13 -4.08
N GLU A 10 7.87 -5.42 -3.14
CA GLU A 10 6.48 -5.70 -3.47
C GLU A 10 5.72 -4.43 -3.83
N ILE A 11 5.92 -3.35 -3.08
CA ILE A 11 5.24 -2.09 -3.41
C ILE A 11 5.75 -1.53 -4.74
N LEU A 12 7.02 -1.74 -5.05
CA LEU A 12 7.55 -1.30 -6.33
C LEU A 12 6.90 -2.06 -7.49
N ALA A 13 6.68 -3.37 -7.32
CA ALA A 13 5.99 -4.18 -8.32
C ALA A 13 4.53 -3.74 -8.47
N ILE A 14 3.87 -3.45 -7.36
CA ILE A 14 2.48 -2.96 -7.39
C ILE A 14 2.39 -1.63 -8.12
N HIS A 15 3.31 -0.72 -7.82
CA HIS A 15 3.33 0.58 -8.48
C HIS A 15 3.57 0.43 -9.99
N ALA A 16 4.54 -0.40 -10.37
CA ALA A 16 4.83 -0.63 -11.78
C ALA A 16 3.61 -1.21 -12.50
N ASP A 17 2.89 -2.12 -11.85
CA ASP A 17 1.67 -2.69 -12.41
C ASP A 17 0.60 -1.62 -12.64
N GLN A 18 0.44 -0.69 -11.69
CA GLN A 18 -0.52 0.39 -11.84
C GLN A 18 -0.17 1.32 -12.99
N ILE A 19 1.12 1.61 -13.15
CA ILE A 19 1.60 2.43 -14.27
C ILE A 19 1.31 1.73 -15.59
N GLU A 20 1.60 0.44 -15.65
CA GLU A 20 1.40 -0.33 -16.88
C GLU A 20 -0.07 -0.40 -17.28
N ARG A 21 -0.95 -0.60 -16.30
CA ARG A 21 -2.39 -0.77 -16.56
C ARG A 21 -3.08 0.54 -16.90
N TYR A 22 -2.71 1.62 -16.23
CA TYR A 22 -3.48 2.85 -16.26
C TYR A 22 -2.69 4.06 -16.77
N GLY A 23 -1.39 3.88 -17.02
CA GLY A 23 -0.53 4.97 -17.44
C GLY A 23 -0.06 5.81 -16.26
N GLY A 24 0.87 6.69 -16.52
CA GLY A 24 1.43 7.59 -15.53
C GLY A 24 2.94 7.58 -15.59
N ALA A 25 3.55 8.41 -14.76
CA ALA A 25 5.01 8.56 -14.73
C ALA A 25 5.61 7.61 -13.71
N GLU A 26 6.68 6.94 -14.10
CA GLU A 26 7.43 6.05 -13.22
C GLU A 26 8.33 6.84 -12.29
N GLY A 27 8.78 6.19 -11.23
CA GLY A 27 9.80 6.73 -10.36
C GLY A 27 9.36 6.94 -8.94
N ILE A 28 10.34 6.89 -8.05
CA ILE A 28 10.15 7.15 -6.63
C ILE A 28 10.53 8.61 -6.39
N ARG A 29 9.60 9.37 -5.82
CA ARG A 29 9.85 10.76 -5.48
C ARG A 29 10.65 10.87 -4.19
N ASP A 30 10.31 10.04 -3.21
CA ASP A 30 10.95 10.11 -1.88
C ASP A 30 11.02 8.71 -1.27
N PRO A 31 12.20 8.05 -1.39
CA PRO A 31 12.36 6.71 -0.84
C PRO A 31 12.14 6.63 0.67
N GLY A 32 12.53 7.68 1.40
CA GLY A 32 12.33 7.71 2.85
C GLY A 32 10.87 7.71 3.23
N LEU A 33 10.06 8.48 2.51
CA LEU A 33 8.62 8.48 2.74
C LEU A 33 7.99 7.16 2.35
N LEU A 34 8.52 6.51 1.31
CA LEU A 34 8.02 5.19 0.94
C LEU A 34 8.26 4.18 2.05
N GLU A 35 9.49 4.14 2.57
CA GLU A 35 9.82 3.22 3.66
C GLU A 35 9.00 3.52 4.90
N ALA A 36 8.84 4.79 5.23
CA ALA A 36 8.04 5.19 6.39
C ALA A 36 6.59 4.76 6.25
N ALA A 37 6.04 4.88 5.04
CA ALA A 37 4.66 4.46 4.79
C ALA A 37 4.49 2.95 4.98
N LEU A 38 5.44 2.17 4.49
CA LEU A 38 5.39 0.71 4.64
C LEU A 38 5.58 0.28 6.08
N PHE A 39 6.37 1.02 6.84
CA PHE A 39 6.65 0.69 8.23
C PHE A 39 5.53 1.10 9.18
N ARG A 40 4.76 2.11 8.82
CA ARG A 40 3.74 2.67 9.72
C ARG A 40 2.78 1.62 10.29
N PRO A 41 2.23 0.69 9.50
CA PRO A 41 1.33 -0.32 10.07
C PRO A 41 2.04 -1.26 11.05
N GLN A 42 3.38 -1.33 11.01
CA GLN A 42 4.14 -2.27 11.83
C GLN A 42 4.56 -1.71 13.18
N THR A 43 4.15 -0.49 13.50
CA THR A 43 4.64 0.19 14.70
C THR A 43 4.04 -0.36 16.00
N GLY A 44 3.01 -1.19 15.91
CA GLY A 44 2.32 -1.69 17.09
C GLY A 44 1.31 -0.74 17.66
N TYR A 45 1.10 0.39 17.01
CA TYR A 45 0.19 1.43 17.46
C TYR A 45 -1.27 1.11 17.14
N TYR A 46 -1.49 0.30 16.09
CA TYR A 46 -2.83 0.06 15.57
C TYR A 46 -3.38 -1.26 16.10
N PRO A 47 -4.58 -1.27 16.66
CA PRO A 47 -5.08 -2.46 17.37
C PRO A 47 -5.59 -3.56 16.46
N THR A 48 -6.02 -3.26 15.25
CA THR A 48 -6.60 -4.27 14.37
C THR A 48 -5.96 -4.23 12.99
N LEU A 49 -6.18 -5.31 12.23
CA LEU A 49 -5.71 -5.38 10.84
C LEU A 49 -6.31 -4.25 10.00
N ILE A 50 -7.57 -3.94 10.21
CA ILE A 50 -8.23 -2.86 9.47
C ILE A 50 -7.57 -1.52 9.79
N ASP A 51 -7.25 -1.28 11.05
CA ASP A 51 -6.56 -0.04 11.44
C ASP A 51 -5.18 0.05 10.81
N GLU A 52 -4.45 -1.06 10.75
CA GLU A 52 -3.15 -1.10 10.09
C GLU A 52 -3.29 -0.84 8.59
N ALA A 53 -4.32 -1.41 7.97
CA ALA A 53 -4.57 -1.19 6.55
C ALA A 53 -4.91 0.27 6.25
N ALA A 54 -5.71 0.88 7.11
CA ALA A 54 -6.06 2.30 6.97
C ALA A 54 -4.82 3.17 7.08
N ALA A 55 -3.90 2.83 7.99
CA ALA A 55 -2.66 3.57 8.15
C ALA A 55 -1.77 3.45 6.92
N LEU A 56 -1.69 2.26 6.33
CA LEU A 56 -0.94 2.03 5.10
C LEU A 56 -1.52 2.85 3.96
N TRP A 57 -2.83 2.79 3.79
CA TRP A 57 -3.52 3.55 2.75
C TRP A 57 -3.25 5.04 2.89
N GLU A 58 -3.45 5.57 4.09
CA GLU A 58 -3.28 6.99 4.33
C GLU A 58 -1.86 7.43 4.03
N SER A 59 -0.87 6.69 4.52
CA SER A 59 0.53 7.05 4.33
C SER A 59 0.93 7.02 2.87
N LEU A 60 0.52 5.98 2.14
CA LEU A 60 0.88 5.89 0.72
C LEU A 60 0.19 6.95 -0.11
N SER A 61 -1.06 7.31 0.24
CA SER A 61 -1.78 8.29 -0.56
C SER A 61 -1.44 9.73 -0.18
N GLN A 62 -1.11 10.00 1.09
CA GLN A 62 -0.87 11.37 1.54
C GLN A 62 0.59 11.79 1.43
N ASN A 63 1.51 10.87 1.63
CA ASN A 63 2.94 11.20 1.62
C ASN A 63 3.52 11.34 0.22
N HIS A 64 2.80 10.88 -0.79
CA HIS A 64 3.23 10.96 -2.19
C HIS A 64 4.66 10.43 -2.40
N PRO A 65 4.93 9.17 -2.01
CA PRO A 65 6.29 8.63 -2.16
C PRO A 65 6.69 8.41 -3.61
N PHE A 66 5.73 8.26 -4.52
CA PHE A 66 6.00 8.07 -5.94
C PHE A 66 5.80 9.38 -6.70
N VAL A 67 6.40 9.44 -7.88
CA VAL A 67 6.21 10.59 -8.77
C VAL A 67 4.75 10.71 -9.18
N ASP A 68 4.09 9.57 -9.40
CA ASP A 68 2.71 9.55 -9.90
C ASP A 68 2.00 8.32 -9.38
N CYS A 69 0.68 8.29 -9.51
CA CYS A 69 -0.18 7.14 -9.20
C CYS A 69 -0.18 6.74 -7.74
N ASN A 70 0.03 7.70 -6.83
CA ASN A 70 0.10 7.40 -5.40
C ASN A 70 -1.23 6.85 -4.87
N LYS A 71 -2.36 7.42 -5.28
CA LYS A 71 -3.66 6.97 -4.77
C LYS A 71 -4.01 5.58 -5.29
N ARG A 72 -3.77 5.32 -6.57
CA ARG A 72 -4.04 3.98 -7.14
C ARG A 72 -3.15 2.94 -6.50
N THR A 73 -1.86 3.27 -6.31
CA THR A 73 -0.93 2.36 -5.68
C THR A 73 -1.31 2.09 -4.23
N ALA A 74 -1.74 3.14 -3.50
CA ALA A 74 -2.19 2.98 -2.13
C ALA A 74 -3.38 2.03 -2.04
N PHE A 75 -4.35 2.17 -2.95
CA PHE A 75 -5.50 1.28 -2.97
C PHE A 75 -5.08 -0.16 -3.26
N ALA A 76 -4.26 -0.36 -4.29
CA ALA A 76 -3.83 -1.71 -4.68
C ALA A 76 -3.00 -2.35 -3.57
N ALA A 77 -2.11 -1.60 -2.95
CA ALA A 77 -1.28 -2.12 -1.86
C ALA A 77 -2.11 -2.50 -0.65
N THR A 78 -3.10 -1.69 -0.32
CA THR A 78 -3.98 -1.97 0.81
C THR A 78 -4.79 -3.23 0.55
N TYR A 79 -5.29 -3.40 -0.68
CA TYR A 79 -5.99 -4.62 -1.06
C TYR A 79 -5.10 -5.85 -0.89
N VAL A 80 -3.86 -5.76 -1.39
CA VAL A 80 -2.90 -6.87 -1.27
C VAL A 80 -2.59 -7.16 0.19
N PHE A 81 -2.38 -6.10 0.98
CA PHE A 81 -2.10 -6.26 2.41
C PHE A 81 -3.20 -7.03 3.12
N LEU A 82 -4.44 -6.67 2.87
CA LEU A 82 -5.58 -7.36 3.48
C LEU A 82 -5.65 -8.80 2.99
N ALA A 83 -5.43 -9.02 1.69
CA ALA A 83 -5.54 -10.35 1.11
C ALA A 83 -4.48 -11.31 1.66
N ILE A 84 -3.24 -10.86 1.78
CA ILE A 84 -2.17 -11.73 2.29
C ILE A 84 -2.35 -12.04 3.76
N ASN A 85 -3.19 -11.29 4.45
CA ASN A 85 -3.48 -11.54 5.86
C ASN A 85 -4.85 -12.23 6.03
N GLY A 86 -5.39 -12.77 4.96
CA GLY A 86 -6.57 -13.64 5.02
C GLY A 86 -7.90 -12.93 4.94
N LEU A 87 -7.92 -11.63 4.67
CA LEU A 87 -9.16 -10.90 4.54
C LEU A 87 -9.48 -10.67 3.08
N ASP A 88 -10.45 -11.40 2.57
CA ASP A 88 -10.91 -11.22 1.20
C ASP A 88 -11.85 -10.05 1.13
N ILE A 89 -11.49 -9.05 0.35
CA ILE A 89 -12.44 -8.03 0.00
C ILE A 89 -13.19 -8.57 -1.21
N ILE A 90 -14.31 -9.18 -0.94
CA ILE A 90 -15.14 -9.66 -2.03
C ILE A 90 -15.92 -8.47 -2.53
N ALA A 91 -15.49 -7.94 -3.63
CA ALA A 91 -16.31 -7.00 -4.33
C ALA A 91 -17.41 -7.82 -4.98
N THR A 92 -18.50 -7.95 -4.30
CA THR A 92 -19.64 -8.56 -4.93
C THR A 92 -20.26 -7.52 -5.81
N ASP A 93 -20.39 -7.88 -7.01
CA ASP A 93 -21.04 -7.03 -7.96
C ASP A 93 -22.46 -7.41 -8.16
N ASP A 94 -23.02 -7.95 -7.19
CA ASP A 94 -24.45 -8.24 -7.27
C ASP A 94 -25.23 -7.10 -6.78
#